data_f9782e6027865a6ce1762e0340eb0bfa
#
_entry.id   f9782e6027865a6ce1762e0340eb0bfa
#
_cell.length_a   1.000
_cell.length_b   1.000
_cell.length_c   1.000
_cell.angle_alpha   90.00
_cell.angle_beta   90.00
_cell.angle_gamma   90.00
#
_symmetry.space_group_name_H-M   'P 1'
#
loop_
_entity.id
_entity.type
_entity.pdbx_description
1 polymer ?
#
loop_
_entity_poly.entity_id
_entity_poly.type
_entity_poly.pdbx_seq_one_letter_code
_entity_poly.pdbx_strand_id
1 'polypeptide(L)'
;MGKGVKKQDKNSSYVAGNSEDPIYFGAQKVIDAELKLISKRKGKEITETNNLAGLALSGGGIRSASFSLGIMQALAYKNWLSKIDYLSTVSGGGYIGTSLTWLLSKKWKLKDGSPIPFDTSPKNFPY
;
A
#
# COMPACT_ATOMS: atom_id res chain seq x y z
N MET A 1 35.23 40.00 7.47
CA MET A 1 34.89 38.68 7.96
C MET A 1 33.39 38.49 7.95
N GLY A 2 32.84 37.98 6.85
CA GLY A 2 31.40 37.78 6.67
C GLY A 2 31.03 36.35 7.04
N LYS A 3 30.21 36.18 8.08
CA LYS A 3 29.64 34.89 8.44
C LYS A 3 28.50 34.58 7.47
N GLY A 4 28.68 33.56 6.63
CA GLY A 4 27.66 33.06 5.72
C GLY A 4 26.52 32.43 6.53
N VAL A 5 25.34 33.02 6.39
CA VAL A 5 24.09 32.46 6.88
C VAL A 5 23.71 31.31 5.96
N LYS A 6 23.75 30.07 6.45
CA LYS A 6 23.20 28.92 5.75
C LYS A 6 21.67 29.09 5.67
N LYS A 7 21.14 29.24 4.46
CA LYS A 7 19.69 29.15 4.21
C LYS A 7 19.21 27.78 4.66
N GLN A 8 18.37 27.75 5.69
CA GLN A 8 17.61 26.57 6.08
C GLN A 8 16.54 26.33 5.02
N ASP A 9 16.59 25.17 4.40
CA ASP A 9 15.56 24.68 3.51
C ASP A 9 14.27 24.43 4.33
N LYS A 10 13.26 25.26 4.12
CA LYS A 10 11.99 25.26 4.88
C LYS A 10 11.01 24.15 4.50
N ASN A 11 11.42 23.16 3.70
CA ASN A 11 10.52 22.12 3.17
C ASN A 11 10.79 20.69 3.71
N SER A 12 11.60 20.52 4.74
CA SER A 12 11.74 19.22 5.41
C SER A 12 11.13 19.29 6.79
N SER A 13 9.84 19.02 6.92
CA SER A 13 9.16 18.86 8.21
C SER A 13 9.40 17.48 8.85
N TYR A 14 10.30 16.68 8.31
CA TYR A 14 10.72 15.43 8.95
C TYR A 14 11.93 15.71 9.83
N VAL A 15 11.72 15.65 11.15
CA VAL A 15 12.79 15.62 12.13
C VAL A 15 13.60 14.36 11.84
N ALA A 16 14.79 14.51 11.28
CA ALA A 16 15.73 13.39 11.18
C ALA A 16 16.09 12.97 12.61
N GLY A 17 15.55 11.83 13.05
CA GLY A 17 15.98 11.20 14.30
C GLY A 17 17.47 10.91 14.24
N ASN A 18 18.16 10.98 15.39
CA ASN A 18 19.57 10.66 15.50
C ASN A 18 19.82 9.26 14.92
N SER A 19 20.87 9.13 14.11
CA SER A 19 21.25 7.90 13.42
C SER A 19 21.59 6.70 14.35
N GLU A 20 21.58 6.92 15.65
CA GLU A 20 21.86 5.91 16.69
C GLU A 20 20.60 5.31 17.32
N ASP A 21 19.41 5.83 16.99
CA ASP A 21 18.15 5.31 17.54
C ASP A 21 17.62 4.19 16.63
N PRO A 22 17.62 2.91 17.06
CA PRO A 22 17.26 1.75 16.22
C PRO A 22 15.77 1.76 15.78
N ILE A 23 14.97 2.68 16.34
CA ILE A 23 13.53 2.78 16.08
C ILE A 23 13.22 3.79 14.94
N TYR A 24 14.12 4.71 14.62
CA TYR A 24 13.92 5.73 13.58
C TYR A 24 14.57 5.32 12.26
N PHE A 25 13.79 4.72 11.38
CA PHE A 25 14.20 4.52 9.99
C PHE A 25 14.00 5.83 9.22
N GLY A 26 15.05 6.35 8.57
CA GLY A 26 14.88 7.45 7.62
C GLY A 26 13.93 7.04 6.48
N ALA A 27 13.15 7.99 5.93
CA ALA A 27 12.18 7.72 4.86
C ALA A 27 12.79 6.91 3.71
N GLN A 28 14.05 7.16 3.35
CA GLN A 28 14.73 6.45 2.28
C GLN A 28 14.86 4.94 2.56
N LYS A 29 15.19 4.54 3.78
CA LYS A 29 15.28 3.12 4.15
C LYS A 29 13.94 2.40 4.04
N VAL A 30 12.85 3.09 4.38
CA VAL A 30 11.49 2.54 4.24
C VAL A 30 11.15 2.38 2.76
N ILE A 31 11.39 3.41 1.95
CA ILE A 31 11.17 3.37 0.50
C ILE A 31 11.97 2.24 -0.15
N ASP A 32 13.24 2.09 0.17
CA ASP A 32 14.10 1.03 -0.37
C ASP A 32 13.59 -0.37 -0.01
N ALA A 33 13.11 -0.55 1.24
CA ALA A 33 12.53 -1.81 1.67
C ALA A 33 11.21 -2.12 0.93
N GLU A 34 10.35 -1.13 0.74
CA GLU A 34 9.10 -1.25 0.00
C GLU A 34 9.36 -1.57 -1.47
N LEU A 35 10.30 -0.88 -2.14
CA LEU A 35 10.67 -1.14 -3.53
C LEU A 35 11.19 -2.58 -3.72
N LYS A 36 11.96 -3.12 -2.76
CA LYS A 36 12.38 -4.53 -2.79
C LYS A 36 11.21 -5.49 -2.71
N LEU A 37 10.21 -5.22 -1.86
CA LEU A 37 9.00 -6.04 -1.75
C LEU A 37 8.16 -5.99 -3.03
N ILE A 38 8.00 -4.80 -3.61
CA ILE A 38 7.26 -4.61 -4.87
C ILE A 38 7.99 -5.30 -6.02
N SER A 39 9.32 -5.16 -6.11
CA SER A 39 10.17 -5.85 -7.10
C SER A 39 9.99 -7.37 -7.03
N LYS A 40 10.04 -7.93 -5.81
CA LYS A 40 9.82 -9.37 -5.59
C LYS A 40 8.42 -9.81 -6.04
N ARG A 41 7.39 -9.02 -5.75
CA ARG A 41 6.00 -9.33 -6.14
C ARG A 41 5.81 -9.26 -7.66
N LYS A 42 6.43 -8.29 -8.33
CA LYS A 42 6.32 -8.08 -9.78
C LYS A 42 7.28 -8.97 -10.59
N GLY A 43 8.23 -9.64 -9.96
CA GLY A 43 9.28 -10.41 -10.64
C GLY A 43 10.20 -9.54 -11.52
N LYS A 44 10.26 -8.23 -11.23
CA LYS A 44 11.01 -7.22 -11.99
C LYS A 44 11.68 -6.26 -11.03
N GLU A 45 12.92 -5.91 -11.28
CA GLU A 45 13.62 -4.89 -10.50
C GLU A 45 12.99 -3.51 -10.68
N ILE A 46 12.68 -2.86 -9.56
CA ILE A 46 12.11 -1.52 -9.49
C ILE A 46 13.01 -0.69 -8.60
N THR A 47 13.68 0.27 -9.20
CA THR A 47 14.64 1.15 -8.52
C THR A 47 14.09 2.55 -8.29
N GLU A 48 12.98 2.89 -8.96
CA GLU A 48 12.37 4.21 -8.91
C GLU A 48 10.87 4.14 -8.63
N THR A 49 10.33 5.18 -8.00
CA THR A 49 8.90 5.28 -7.65
C THR A 49 8.02 5.77 -8.81
N ASN A 50 8.60 6.20 -9.93
CA ASN A 50 7.91 6.90 -11.01
C ASN A 50 6.82 6.08 -11.74
N ASN A 51 6.90 4.76 -11.68
CA ASN A 51 5.97 3.85 -12.38
C ASN A 51 5.14 3.00 -11.41
N LEU A 52 4.92 3.49 -10.18
CA LEU A 52 4.12 2.82 -9.18
C LEU A 52 2.70 3.40 -9.16
N ALA A 53 1.71 2.52 -9.01
CA ALA A 53 0.31 2.89 -8.94
C ALA A 53 -0.21 2.76 -7.51
N GLY A 54 -0.90 3.79 -7.01
CA GLY A 54 -1.53 3.80 -5.70
C GLY A 54 -3.06 3.84 -5.81
N LEU A 55 -3.74 3.13 -4.93
CA LEU A 55 -5.18 3.26 -4.71
C LEU A 55 -5.42 3.89 -3.35
N ALA A 56 -6.11 5.03 -3.32
CA ALA A 56 -6.53 5.70 -2.09
C ALA A 56 -8.04 5.55 -1.89
N LEU A 57 -8.44 5.00 -0.75
CA LEU A 57 -9.85 4.84 -0.36
C LEU A 57 -10.18 5.82 0.75
N SER A 58 -11.08 6.76 0.46
CA SER A 58 -11.42 7.85 1.37
C SER A 58 -12.31 7.43 2.53
N GLY A 59 -12.36 8.27 3.57
CA GLY A 59 -13.28 8.13 4.68
C GLY A 59 -14.72 8.50 4.32
N GLY A 60 -15.65 8.25 5.22
CA GLY A 60 -17.08 8.58 5.07
C GLY A 60 -18.03 7.49 5.62
N GLY A 61 -17.58 6.69 6.55
CA GLY A 61 -18.37 5.65 7.19
C GLY A 61 -18.80 4.54 6.23
N ILE A 62 -19.98 3.97 6.45
CA ILE A 62 -20.50 2.83 5.67
C ILE A 62 -20.71 3.15 4.18
N ARG A 63 -21.10 4.37 3.86
CA ARG A 63 -21.29 4.80 2.47
C ARG A 63 -19.98 4.76 1.69
N SER A 64 -18.90 5.28 2.29
CA SER A 64 -17.57 5.22 1.68
C SER A 64 -17.06 3.79 1.59
N ALA A 65 -17.30 2.97 2.60
CA ALA A 65 -16.94 1.54 2.58
C ALA A 65 -17.62 0.82 1.42
N SER A 66 -18.94 0.99 1.25
CA SER A 66 -19.70 0.36 0.16
C SER A 66 -19.26 0.83 -1.22
N PHE A 67 -19.01 2.14 -1.38
CA PHE A 67 -18.49 2.70 -2.63
C PHE A 67 -17.09 2.17 -2.95
N SER A 68 -16.20 2.15 -1.96
CA SER A 68 -14.83 1.63 -2.10
C SER A 68 -14.83 0.14 -2.47
N LEU A 69 -15.74 -0.64 -1.89
CA LEU A 69 -15.94 -2.04 -2.26
C LEU A 69 -16.29 -2.18 -3.74
N GLY A 70 -17.27 -1.40 -4.23
CA GLY A 70 -17.68 -1.41 -5.64
C GLY A 70 -16.54 -1.03 -6.58
N ILE A 71 -15.73 -0.02 -6.22
CA ILE A 71 -14.53 0.35 -6.98
C ILE A 71 -13.53 -0.81 -7.03
N MET A 72 -13.24 -1.46 -5.89
CA MET A 72 -12.29 -2.58 -5.87
C MET A 72 -12.80 -3.77 -6.68
N GLN A 73 -14.10 -4.09 -6.61
CA GLN A 73 -14.71 -5.12 -7.46
C GLN A 73 -14.57 -4.79 -8.96
N ALA A 74 -14.82 -3.55 -9.34
CA ALA A 74 -14.68 -3.11 -10.73
C ALA A 74 -13.23 -3.19 -11.22
N LEU A 75 -12.26 -2.77 -10.38
CA LEU A 75 -10.84 -2.86 -10.68
C LEU A 75 -10.38 -4.33 -10.78
N ALA A 76 -10.86 -5.21 -9.91
CA ALA A 76 -10.59 -6.64 -9.97
C ALA A 76 -11.16 -7.25 -11.25
N TYR A 77 -12.43 -6.97 -11.57
CA TYR A 77 -13.08 -7.44 -12.79
C TYR A 77 -12.33 -7.04 -14.07
N LYS A 78 -11.79 -5.83 -14.11
CA LYS A 78 -10.94 -5.34 -15.22
C LYS A 78 -9.50 -5.80 -15.16
N ASN A 79 -9.12 -6.62 -14.18
CA ASN A 79 -7.74 -7.04 -13.92
C ASN A 79 -6.76 -5.88 -13.69
N TRP A 80 -7.25 -4.78 -13.13
CA TRP A 80 -6.45 -3.61 -12.80
C TRP A 80 -5.97 -3.61 -11.34
N LEU A 81 -6.72 -4.26 -10.44
CA LEU A 81 -6.36 -4.31 -9.03
C LEU A 81 -4.99 -4.97 -8.80
N SER A 82 -4.62 -5.95 -9.62
CA SER A 82 -3.30 -6.59 -9.60
C SER A 82 -2.14 -5.66 -9.98
N LYS A 83 -2.43 -4.52 -10.62
CA LYS A 83 -1.44 -3.52 -11.03
C LYS A 83 -1.20 -2.45 -9.98
N ILE A 84 -2.02 -2.42 -8.93
CA ILE A 84 -1.89 -1.47 -7.82
C ILE A 84 -0.73 -1.90 -6.91
N ASP A 85 0.16 -0.97 -6.62
CA ASP A 85 1.35 -1.20 -5.79
C ASP A 85 1.12 -0.81 -4.35
N TYR A 86 0.41 0.28 -4.13
CA TYR A 86 0.11 0.84 -2.81
C TYR A 86 -1.38 0.94 -2.58
N LEU A 87 -1.80 0.61 -1.36
CA LEU A 87 -3.15 0.83 -0.88
C LEU A 87 -3.10 1.77 0.32
N SER A 88 -3.72 2.94 0.19
CA SER A 88 -3.89 3.91 1.28
C SER A 88 -5.37 4.01 1.64
N THR A 89 -5.70 3.92 2.91
CA THR A 89 -7.09 3.88 3.36
C THR A 89 -7.32 4.73 4.59
N VAL A 90 -8.51 5.34 4.68
CA VAL A 90 -8.92 6.16 5.84
C VAL A 90 -10.34 5.78 6.24
N SER A 91 -10.60 5.67 7.55
CA SER A 91 -11.94 5.48 8.12
C SER A 91 -12.74 4.38 7.39
N GLY A 92 -13.90 4.72 6.78
CA GLY A 92 -14.75 3.76 6.04
C GLY A 92 -14.00 2.99 4.94
N GLY A 93 -13.10 3.65 4.20
CA GLY A 93 -12.20 2.97 3.26
C GLY A 93 -11.26 1.98 3.95
N GLY A 94 -10.87 2.29 5.20
CA GLY A 94 -10.03 1.42 6.02
C GLY A 94 -10.68 0.08 6.34
N TYR A 95 -11.98 0.02 6.57
CA TYR A 95 -12.69 -1.26 6.81
C TYR A 95 -12.52 -2.21 5.64
N ILE A 96 -12.75 -1.72 4.42
CA ILE A 96 -12.65 -2.54 3.22
C ILE A 96 -11.20 -2.87 2.87
N GLY A 97 -10.29 -1.90 2.97
CA GLY A 97 -8.87 -2.12 2.69
C GLY A 97 -8.24 -3.12 3.66
N THR A 98 -8.53 -3.01 4.96
CA THR A 98 -8.04 -3.94 5.98
C THR A 98 -8.62 -5.35 5.78
N SER A 99 -9.93 -5.43 5.49
CA SER A 99 -10.61 -6.71 5.21
C SER A 99 -9.98 -7.41 4.00
N LEU A 100 -9.76 -6.69 2.90
CA LEU A 100 -9.10 -7.23 1.72
C LEU A 100 -7.67 -7.71 2.04
N THR A 101 -6.88 -6.88 2.72
CA THR A 101 -5.51 -7.24 3.09
C THR A 101 -5.49 -8.50 3.94
N TRP A 102 -6.42 -8.63 4.89
CA TRP A 102 -6.54 -9.82 5.73
C TRP A 102 -6.95 -11.06 4.93
N LEU A 103 -7.92 -10.94 4.02
CA LEU A 103 -8.35 -12.04 3.16
C LEU A 103 -7.21 -12.53 2.25
N LEU A 104 -6.43 -11.61 1.67
CA LEU A 104 -5.31 -11.94 0.79
C LEU A 104 -4.06 -12.44 1.55
N SER A 105 -3.92 -12.12 2.84
CA SER A 105 -2.74 -12.50 3.63
C SER A 105 -2.72 -13.95 4.08
N LYS A 106 -3.86 -14.64 4.04
CA LYS A 106 -4.02 -16.00 4.57
C LYS A 106 -4.29 -17.02 3.47
N LYS A 107 -3.82 -18.24 3.69
CA LYS A 107 -4.21 -19.43 2.90
C LYS A 107 -5.49 -20.00 3.46
N TRP A 108 -6.60 -19.63 2.88
CA TRP A 108 -7.91 -20.13 3.30
C TRP A 108 -8.17 -21.54 2.77
N LYS A 109 -8.95 -22.33 3.51
CA LYS A 109 -9.36 -23.67 3.13
C LYS A 109 -10.85 -23.86 3.37
N LEU A 110 -11.49 -24.64 2.52
CA LEU A 110 -12.83 -25.16 2.74
C LEU A 110 -12.83 -26.23 3.83
N LYS A 111 -14.02 -26.67 4.25
CA LYS A 111 -14.17 -27.73 5.27
C LYS A 111 -13.54 -29.06 4.86
N ASP A 112 -13.47 -29.34 3.56
CA ASP A 112 -12.84 -30.52 2.97
C ASP A 112 -11.31 -30.42 2.84
N GLY A 113 -10.72 -29.28 3.28
CA GLY A 113 -9.29 -29.01 3.20
C GLY A 113 -8.81 -28.42 1.88
N SER A 114 -9.67 -28.27 0.87
CA SER A 114 -9.33 -27.67 -0.40
C SER A 114 -9.01 -26.17 -0.25
N PRO A 115 -8.03 -25.60 -0.99
CA PRO A 115 -7.66 -24.21 -0.87
C PRO A 115 -8.73 -23.29 -1.48
N ILE A 116 -8.99 -22.16 -0.81
CA ILE A 116 -9.75 -21.05 -1.38
C ILE A 116 -8.75 -20.08 -2.01
N PRO A 117 -8.73 -19.92 -3.34
CA PRO A 117 -7.70 -19.15 -4.05
C PRO A 117 -8.04 -17.66 -4.09
N PHE A 118 -8.14 -16.99 -2.94
CA PHE A 118 -8.34 -15.54 -2.92
C PHE A 118 -7.12 -14.80 -3.46
N ASP A 119 -7.34 -14.01 -4.50
CA ASP A 119 -6.36 -13.11 -5.07
C ASP A 119 -7.03 -11.86 -5.69
N THR A 120 -6.28 -11.03 -6.39
CA THR A 120 -6.78 -9.81 -7.02
C THR A 120 -7.31 -10.00 -8.43
N SER A 121 -7.39 -11.24 -8.91
CA SER A 121 -7.92 -11.55 -10.24
C SER A 121 -9.45 -11.53 -10.28
N PRO A 122 -10.07 -11.35 -11.44
CA PRO A 122 -11.54 -11.33 -11.57
C PRO A 122 -12.22 -12.60 -11.06
N LYS A 123 -11.55 -13.74 -11.18
CA LYS A 123 -12.09 -15.05 -10.81
C LYS A 123 -12.07 -15.32 -9.32
N ASN A 124 -11.03 -14.84 -8.64
CA ASN A 124 -10.71 -15.21 -7.26
C ASN A 124 -10.82 -14.02 -6.29
N PHE A 125 -11.33 -12.89 -6.75
CA PHE A 125 -11.54 -11.74 -5.87
C PHE A 125 -12.58 -12.09 -4.80
N PRO A 126 -12.28 -11.84 -3.50
CA PRO A 126 -13.07 -12.38 -2.39
C PRO A 126 -14.43 -11.71 -2.16
N TYR A 127 -14.83 -10.74 -2.96
CA TYR A 127 -16.09 -10.01 -2.82
C TYR A 127 -16.96 -10.08 -4.08
#